data_9e342e4a7d7f800041496d07cc202f35
#
_entry.id   9e342e4a7d7f800041496d07cc202f35
#
_cell.length_a   1.000
_cell.length_b   1.000
_cell.length_c   1.000
_cell.angle_alpha   90.00
_cell.angle_beta   90.00
_cell.angle_gamma   90.00
#
_symmetry.space_group_name_H-M   'P 1'
#
loop_
_entity.id
_entity.type
_entity.pdbx_description
1 polymer ?
#
loop_
_entity_poly.entity_id
_entity_poly.type
_entity_poly.pdbx_seq_one_letter_code
_entity_poly.pdbx_strand_id
1 'polypeptide(L)'
;MADVKKLFIKTYGCQMNVYDSERMAEAMGGAGYVETQTPDDADMILLNTCHIREKAAEKVYSELGRFRDLKAANPDLKIGVAGCVAQAEGEEIMRRQPLVDLVVGPQSYHRLPQMEAKVRAGGTALDTDFPADDKFDTLRHRPKAARGPTAFLTVQEGCDKFCAFCVVPYTRGAEVSRPASRILEEARNLVERGVREITLLGQNVNAYHGAGEGGGDWTLARLIWALNDIDGLERIRFTTSHPNDMGDDLIAAHGECAKLMPYLHLPVQSGSDKILKRMNRSHTAESYLRLIERIRAARPDILLSGDFIVGFPEETEADFQATMDLVEEVNYGYAYSFKYSTRPGTPAAERAQVEEDVKSERLQRLQGLITRQQRAIQDAMVGRTVGVLFEKPGRLEGQMMGKSDYLHAVHVANADVAVGELARVEIIESGTNSLAGRLVRG
;
A
#
# COMPACT_ATOMS: atom_id res chain seq x y z
N MET A 1 -21.61 -29.98 16.74
CA MET A 1 -20.51 -29.03 16.51
C MET A 1 -21.16 -27.86 15.77
N ALA A 2 -21.00 -26.62 16.23
CA ALA A 2 -21.49 -25.49 15.45
C ALA A 2 -20.73 -25.49 14.11
N ASP A 3 -21.46 -25.40 13.00
CA ASP A 3 -20.84 -25.31 11.69
C ASP A 3 -19.91 -24.09 11.66
N VAL A 4 -18.68 -24.30 11.23
CA VAL A 4 -17.66 -23.26 11.13
C VAL A 4 -18.04 -22.34 9.98
N LYS A 5 -18.35 -21.10 10.28
CA LYS A 5 -18.73 -20.11 9.27
C LYS A 5 -17.53 -19.72 8.38
N LYS A 6 -17.77 -19.51 7.10
CA LYS A 6 -16.74 -19.17 6.10
C LYS A 6 -16.84 -17.71 5.66
N LEU A 7 -15.70 -17.03 5.66
CA LEU A 7 -15.54 -15.63 5.25
C LEU A 7 -14.71 -15.54 3.98
N PHE A 8 -15.27 -14.98 2.93
CA PHE A 8 -14.54 -14.59 1.75
C PHE A 8 -14.26 -13.09 1.75
N ILE A 9 -12.98 -12.68 1.66
CA ILE A 9 -12.61 -11.26 1.55
C ILE A 9 -11.96 -11.02 0.20
N LYS A 10 -12.56 -10.13 -0.59
CA LYS A 10 -11.99 -9.66 -1.85
C LYS A 10 -11.43 -8.26 -1.68
N THR A 11 -10.11 -8.14 -1.77
CA THR A 11 -9.41 -6.88 -1.56
C THR A 11 -9.11 -6.17 -2.88
N TYR A 12 -9.48 -4.91 -2.95
CA TYR A 12 -9.14 -4.00 -4.04
C TYR A 12 -8.28 -2.87 -3.52
N GLY A 13 -7.28 -2.46 -4.29
CA GLY A 13 -6.58 -1.20 -4.05
C GLY A 13 -5.13 -1.33 -3.64
N CYS A 14 -4.76 -0.70 -2.53
CA CYS A 14 -3.39 -0.53 -2.08
C CYS A 14 -2.99 -1.52 -0.96
N GLN A 15 -1.73 -1.45 -0.56
CA GLN A 15 -1.18 -2.29 0.51
C GLN A 15 -1.91 -2.08 1.86
N MET A 16 -2.37 -0.86 2.15
CA MET A 16 -3.20 -0.58 3.33
C MET A 16 -4.49 -1.42 3.34
N ASN A 17 -5.14 -1.57 2.17
CA ASN A 17 -6.33 -2.42 2.09
C ASN A 17 -6.00 -3.90 2.32
N VAL A 18 -4.82 -4.36 1.93
CA VAL A 18 -4.36 -5.73 2.23
C VAL A 18 -4.24 -5.91 3.74
N TYR A 19 -3.55 -4.99 4.42
CA TYR A 19 -3.44 -5.00 5.87
C TYR A 19 -4.83 -4.94 6.55
N ASP A 20 -5.71 -4.01 6.10
CA ASP A 20 -7.07 -3.91 6.64
C ASP A 20 -7.86 -5.21 6.49
N SER A 21 -7.74 -5.89 5.32
CA SER A 21 -8.41 -7.19 5.10
C SER A 21 -7.91 -8.27 6.06
N GLU A 22 -6.62 -8.32 6.34
CA GLU A 22 -6.05 -9.23 7.31
C GLU A 22 -6.60 -8.95 8.73
N ARG A 23 -6.72 -7.67 9.10
CA ARG A 23 -7.29 -7.27 10.40
C ARG A 23 -8.79 -7.60 10.49
N MET A 24 -9.55 -7.38 9.41
CA MET A 24 -10.96 -7.78 9.33
C MET A 24 -11.13 -9.29 9.49
N ALA A 25 -10.30 -10.08 8.82
CA ALA A 25 -10.32 -11.53 8.96
C ALA A 25 -10.00 -11.99 10.39
N GLU A 26 -9.03 -11.33 11.06
CA GLU A 26 -8.71 -11.62 12.47
C GLU A 26 -9.87 -11.26 13.41
N ALA A 27 -10.52 -10.10 13.21
CA ALA A 27 -11.69 -9.71 13.98
C ALA A 27 -12.83 -10.74 13.83
N MET A 28 -13.10 -11.15 12.60
CA MET A 28 -14.17 -12.13 12.31
C MET A 28 -13.81 -13.55 12.75
N GLY A 29 -12.52 -13.91 12.78
CA GLY A 29 -12.04 -15.16 13.40
C GLY A 29 -12.48 -15.29 14.87
N GLY A 30 -12.56 -14.14 15.57
CA GLY A 30 -13.12 -14.05 16.92
C GLY A 30 -14.62 -14.35 17.01
N ALA A 31 -15.35 -14.15 15.93
CA ALA A 31 -16.77 -14.44 15.79
C ALA A 31 -17.05 -15.85 15.21
N GLY A 32 -16.02 -16.70 15.09
CA GLY A 32 -16.14 -18.08 14.62
C GLY A 32 -16.08 -18.27 13.11
N TYR A 33 -15.53 -17.28 12.38
CA TYR A 33 -15.29 -17.39 10.94
C TYR A 33 -13.91 -17.94 10.63
N VAL A 34 -13.80 -18.70 9.55
CA VAL A 34 -12.54 -19.08 8.87
C VAL A 34 -12.54 -18.51 7.46
N GLU A 35 -11.36 -18.14 6.98
CA GLU A 35 -11.22 -17.62 5.62
C GLU A 35 -11.41 -18.73 4.57
N THR A 36 -12.13 -18.41 3.49
CA THR A 36 -12.22 -19.24 2.26
C THR A 36 -11.63 -18.51 1.07
N GLN A 37 -11.20 -19.26 0.05
CA GLN A 37 -10.62 -18.73 -1.18
C GLN A 37 -11.67 -18.51 -2.29
N THR A 38 -12.89 -19.01 -2.10
CA THR A 38 -13.96 -18.92 -3.09
C THR A 38 -15.21 -18.28 -2.47
N PRO A 39 -15.95 -17.44 -3.22
CA PRO A 39 -17.19 -16.85 -2.73
C PRO A 39 -18.34 -17.86 -2.67
N ASP A 40 -18.25 -19.00 -3.40
CA ASP A 40 -19.34 -19.95 -3.60
C ASP A 40 -19.74 -20.68 -2.32
N ASP A 41 -18.80 -20.90 -1.41
CA ASP A 41 -19.01 -21.60 -0.14
C ASP A 41 -18.96 -20.65 1.07
N ALA A 42 -19.01 -19.34 0.84
CA ALA A 42 -18.93 -18.35 1.90
C ALA A 42 -20.30 -18.15 2.60
N ASP A 43 -20.26 -17.99 3.92
CA ASP A 43 -21.37 -17.50 4.72
C ASP A 43 -21.42 -15.98 4.81
N MET A 44 -20.26 -15.36 4.52
CA MET A 44 -20.10 -13.91 4.45
C MET A 44 -19.07 -13.52 3.39
N ILE A 45 -19.42 -12.54 2.56
CA ILE A 45 -18.53 -11.92 1.57
C ILE A 45 -18.26 -10.47 2.00
N LEU A 46 -16.99 -10.08 2.08
CA LEU A 46 -16.55 -8.70 2.29
C LEU A 46 -15.78 -8.20 1.07
N LEU A 47 -16.21 -7.08 0.50
CA LEU A 47 -15.45 -6.35 -0.52
C LEU A 47 -14.70 -5.21 0.15
N ASN A 48 -13.40 -5.36 0.36
CA ASN A 48 -12.56 -4.27 0.86
C ASN A 48 -12.09 -3.39 -0.29
N THR A 49 -12.42 -2.12 -0.25
CA THR A 49 -12.44 -1.23 -1.41
C THR A 49 -11.54 -0.01 -1.22
N CYS A 50 -10.96 0.45 -2.33
CA CYS A 50 -10.08 1.61 -2.39
C CYS A 50 -10.76 2.73 -3.18
N HIS A 51 -10.64 3.96 -2.73
CA HIS A 51 -11.19 5.15 -3.42
C HIS A 51 -10.14 5.97 -4.19
N ILE A 52 -8.88 5.53 -4.18
CA ILE A 52 -7.78 6.25 -4.85
C ILE A 52 -7.87 6.13 -6.38
N ARG A 53 -8.39 5.03 -6.92
CA ARG A 53 -8.48 4.78 -8.35
C ARG A 53 -9.86 5.11 -8.89
N GLU A 54 -9.91 5.79 -10.04
CA GLU A 54 -11.16 6.27 -10.68
C GLU A 54 -12.25 5.20 -10.83
N LYS A 55 -11.86 4.02 -11.31
CA LYS A 55 -12.81 2.92 -11.54
C LYS A 55 -13.02 2.02 -10.32
N ALA A 56 -12.60 2.44 -9.13
CA ALA A 56 -12.69 1.58 -7.96
C ALA A 56 -14.15 1.34 -7.55
N ALA A 57 -14.95 2.40 -7.48
CA ALA A 57 -16.37 2.30 -7.14
C ALA A 57 -17.15 1.48 -8.19
N GLU A 58 -16.92 1.73 -9.50
CA GLU A 58 -17.57 0.97 -10.57
C GLU A 58 -17.28 -0.54 -10.48
N LYS A 59 -16.02 -0.89 -10.13
CA LYS A 59 -15.65 -2.29 -9.92
C LYS A 59 -16.40 -2.93 -8.75
N VAL A 60 -16.61 -2.18 -7.67
CA VAL A 60 -17.40 -2.65 -6.52
C VAL A 60 -18.82 -2.99 -6.98
N TYR A 61 -19.49 -2.07 -7.68
CA TYR A 61 -20.85 -2.29 -8.15
C TYR A 61 -20.95 -3.44 -9.17
N SER A 62 -19.98 -3.57 -10.06
CA SER A 62 -19.92 -4.70 -11.00
C SER A 62 -19.75 -6.04 -10.29
N GLU A 63 -18.93 -6.08 -9.25
CA GLU A 63 -18.71 -7.30 -8.46
C GLU A 63 -19.93 -7.66 -7.63
N LEU A 64 -20.57 -6.68 -7.00
CA LEU A 64 -21.83 -6.90 -6.27
C LEU A 64 -22.91 -7.50 -7.18
N GLY A 65 -22.95 -7.06 -8.45
CA GLY A 65 -23.83 -7.65 -9.46
C GLY A 65 -23.62 -9.16 -9.67
N ARG A 66 -22.36 -9.62 -9.59
CA ARG A 66 -22.01 -11.05 -9.72
C ARG A 66 -22.43 -11.89 -8.53
N PHE A 67 -22.52 -11.30 -7.34
CA PHE A 67 -22.95 -12.01 -6.12
C PHE A 67 -24.47 -12.13 -5.98
N ARG A 68 -25.23 -11.54 -6.90
CA ARG A 68 -26.69 -11.60 -6.87
C ARG A 68 -27.19 -13.05 -6.95
N ASP A 69 -26.60 -13.86 -7.82
CA ASP A 69 -27.00 -15.25 -8.00
C ASP A 69 -26.63 -16.10 -6.77
N LEU A 70 -25.46 -15.84 -6.16
CA LEU A 70 -25.08 -16.49 -4.91
C LEU A 70 -26.01 -16.14 -3.75
N LYS A 71 -26.39 -14.86 -3.63
CA LYS A 71 -27.35 -14.41 -2.61
C LYS A 71 -28.75 -14.98 -2.83
N ALA A 72 -29.18 -15.14 -4.10
CA ALA A 72 -30.46 -15.76 -4.45
C ALA A 72 -30.48 -17.27 -4.13
N ALA A 73 -29.37 -17.97 -4.37
CA ALA A 73 -29.20 -19.38 -4.04
C ALA A 73 -29.05 -19.64 -2.53
N ASN A 74 -28.43 -18.71 -1.80
CA ASN A 74 -28.24 -18.76 -0.35
C ASN A 74 -28.71 -17.43 0.30
N PRO A 75 -29.98 -17.31 0.71
CA PRO A 75 -30.51 -16.10 1.36
C PRO A 75 -29.81 -15.74 2.69
N ASP A 76 -29.17 -16.71 3.35
CA ASP A 76 -28.43 -16.51 4.60
C ASP A 76 -27.01 -15.94 4.37
N LEU A 77 -26.50 -15.97 3.14
CA LEU A 77 -25.24 -15.32 2.77
C LEU A 77 -25.30 -13.83 3.13
N LYS A 78 -24.29 -13.32 3.85
CA LYS A 78 -24.17 -11.90 4.16
C LYS A 78 -23.13 -11.24 3.26
N ILE A 79 -23.48 -10.07 2.73
CA ILE A 79 -22.61 -9.30 1.83
C ILE A 79 -22.31 -7.95 2.43
N GLY A 80 -21.03 -7.65 2.60
CA GLY A 80 -20.55 -6.37 3.13
C GLY A 80 -19.61 -5.66 2.18
N VAL A 81 -19.63 -4.32 2.25
CA VAL A 81 -18.66 -3.43 1.58
C VAL A 81 -17.86 -2.71 2.66
N ALA A 82 -16.54 -2.77 2.55
CA ALA A 82 -15.59 -2.20 3.50
C ALA A 82 -14.61 -1.24 2.81
N GLY A 83 -13.90 -0.43 3.60
CA GLY A 83 -12.80 0.40 3.14
C GLY A 83 -13.19 1.79 2.64
N CYS A 84 -12.32 2.41 1.81
CA CYS A 84 -12.46 3.83 1.47
C CYS A 84 -13.69 4.17 0.59
N VAL A 85 -14.16 3.25 -0.27
CA VAL A 85 -15.43 3.48 -1.00
C VAL A 85 -16.61 3.38 -0.05
N ALA A 86 -16.59 2.42 0.88
CA ALA A 86 -17.60 2.32 1.93
C ALA A 86 -17.69 3.61 2.75
N GLN A 87 -16.55 4.18 3.13
CA GLN A 87 -16.47 5.46 3.84
C GLN A 87 -17.04 6.62 3.03
N ALA A 88 -16.70 6.70 1.74
CA ALA A 88 -17.07 7.82 0.89
C ALA A 88 -18.55 7.81 0.47
N GLU A 89 -19.12 6.65 0.21
CA GLU A 89 -20.48 6.51 -0.32
C GLU A 89 -21.50 6.10 0.76
N GLY A 90 -21.07 5.42 1.82
CA GLY A 90 -21.92 5.12 2.97
C GLY A 90 -23.25 4.47 2.60
N GLU A 91 -24.35 5.09 3.02
CA GLU A 91 -25.73 4.60 2.81
C GLU A 91 -26.10 4.48 1.31
N GLU A 92 -25.49 5.26 0.44
CA GLU A 92 -25.74 5.21 -1.00
C GLU A 92 -25.45 3.82 -1.60
N ILE A 93 -24.45 3.11 -1.07
CA ILE A 93 -24.15 1.73 -1.49
C ILE A 93 -25.35 0.82 -1.26
N MET A 94 -25.94 0.87 -0.08
CA MET A 94 -27.10 0.03 0.28
C MET A 94 -28.35 0.41 -0.52
N ARG A 95 -28.52 1.71 -0.79
CA ARG A 95 -29.63 2.22 -1.61
C ARG A 95 -29.52 1.74 -3.05
N ARG A 96 -28.32 1.74 -3.64
CA ARG A 96 -28.07 1.29 -5.04
C ARG A 96 -28.01 -0.22 -5.17
N GLN A 97 -27.61 -0.92 -4.11
CA GLN A 97 -27.45 -2.39 -4.09
C GLN A 97 -28.10 -2.99 -2.85
N PRO A 98 -29.43 -3.25 -2.89
CA PRO A 98 -30.17 -3.81 -1.75
C PRO A 98 -29.68 -5.17 -1.26
N LEU A 99 -28.81 -5.85 -2.03
CA LEU A 99 -28.20 -7.12 -1.61
C LEU A 99 -27.08 -6.93 -0.58
N VAL A 100 -26.62 -5.68 -0.34
CA VAL A 100 -25.60 -5.36 0.66
C VAL A 100 -26.24 -5.27 2.04
N ASP A 101 -25.78 -6.11 2.95
CA ASP A 101 -26.28 -6.21 4.32
C ASP A 101 -25.53 -5.26 5.29
N LEU A 102 -24.23 -4.98 5.00
CA LEU A 102 -23.43 -4.09 5.85
C LEU A 102 -22.43 -3.22 5.03
N VAL A 103 -22.17 -2.03 5.57
CA VAL A 103 -21.19 -1.08 5.04
C VAL A 103 -20.32 -0.59 6.20
N VAL A 104 -18.98 -0.72 6.07
CA VAL A 104 -18.05 -0.37 7.15
C VAL A 104 -16.87 0.44 6.64
N GLY A 105 -16.62 1.59 7.27
CA GLY A 105 -15.47 2.44 7.00
C GLY A 105 -14.16 1.81 7.51
N PRO A 106 -13.00 2.34 7.04
CA PRO A 106 -11.70 1.80 7.42
C PRO A 106 -11.35 2.04 8.89
N GLN A 107 -12.03 2.94 9.58
CA GLN A 107 -11.81 3.19 11.00
C GLN A 107 -12.68 2.34 11.93
N SER A 108 -13.73 1.70 11.39
CA SER A 108 -14.73 0.97 12.18
C SER A 108 -14.67 -0.56 12.02
N TYR A 109 -13.74 -1.12 11.25
CA TYR A 109 -13.72 -2.56 10.95
C TYR A 109 -13.50 -3.47 12.18
N HIS A 110 -12.98 -2.96 13.27
CA HIS A 110 -12.89 -3.69 14.54
C HIS A 110 -14.28 -4.02 15.13
N ARG A 111 -15.33 -3.29 14.70
CA ARG A 111 -16.73 -3.51 15.09
C ARG A 111 -17.48 -4.49 14.17
N LEU A 112 -16.79 -5.07 13.18
CA LEU A 112 -17.41 -6.06 12.27
C LEU A 112 -18.15 -7.20 12.97
N PRO A 113 -17.63 -7.81 14.08
CA PRO A 113 -18.35 -8.85 14.79
C PRO A 113 -19.73 -8.41 15.31
N GLN A 114 -19.84 -7.19 15.84
CA GLN A 114 -21.09 -6.62 16.32
C GLN A 114 -22.04 -6.30 15.16
N MET A 115 -21.50 -5.78 14.05
CA MET A 115 -22.28 -5.49 12.84
C MET A 115 -22.83 -6.77 12.22
N GLU A 116 -22.02 -7.83 12.15
CA GLU A 116 -22.42 -9.16 11.67
C GLU A 116 -23.58 -9.72 12.51
N ALA A 117 -23.46 -9.67 13.83
CA ALA A 117 -24.52 -10.12 14.72
C ALA A 117 -25.85 -9.39 14.49
N LYS A 118 -25.81 -8.06 14.29
CA LYS A 118 -27.00 -7.25 13.95
C LYS A 118 -27.62 -7.68 12.62
N VAL A 119 -26.79 -7.91 11.60
CA VAL A 119 -27.24 -8.33 10.26
C VAL A 119 -27.85 -9.73 10.30
N ARG A 120 -27.27 -10.65 11.07
CA ARG A 120 -27.86 -11.99 11.26
C ARG A 120 -29.17 -11.99 12.01
N ALA A 121 -29.42 -11.00 12.88
CA ALA A 121 -30.69 -10.79 13.52
C ALA A 121 -31.79 -10.19 12.59
N GLY A 122 -31.47 -10.02 11.28
CA GLY A 122 -32.42 -9.52 10.27
C GLY A 122 -32.37 -8.01 10.05
N GLY A 123 -31.38 -7.30 10.62
CA GLY A 123 -31.15 -5.88 10.39
C GLY A 123 -30.13 -5.61 9.27
N THR A 124 -29.87 -4.33 9.03
CA THR A 124 -28.74 -3.84 8.25
C THR A 124 -27.75 -3.10 9.16
N ALA A 125 -26.50 -2.97 8.76
CA ALA A 125 -25.47 -2.28 9.53
C ALA A 125 -24.68 -1.30 8.65
N LEU A 126 -24.55 -0.07 9.13
CA LEU A 126 -23.72 0.98 8.55
C LEU A 126 -22.87 1.58 9.67
N ASP A 127 -21.55 1.62 9.49
CA ASP A 127 -20.64 2.31 10.38
C ASP A 127 -19.50 2.93 9.56
N THR A 128 -19.62 4.22 9.32
CA THR A 128 -18.65 5.07 8.63
C THR A 128 -18.17 6.21 9.52
N ASP A 129 -18.36 6.09 10.82
CA ASP A 129 -17.90 7.06 11.79
C ASP A 129 -16.37 7.03 11.93
N PHE A 130 -15.82 8.12 12.45
CA PHE A 130 -14.46 8.18 12.95
C PHE A 130 -14.50 8.01 14.47
N PRO A 131 -14.44 6.76 14.98
CA PRO A 131 -14.60 6.51 16.40
C PRO A 131 -13.44 7.10 17.21
N ALA A 132 -13.73 7.48 18.45
CA ALA A 132 -12.71 7.93 19.38
C ALA A 132 -11.85 6.78 19.94
N ASP A 133 -12.38 5.54 19.87
CA ASP A 133 -11.68 4.32 20.28
C ASP A 133 -10.66 3.91 19.24
N ASP A 134 -9.46 3.61 19.68
CA ASP A 134 -8.41 3.12 18.80
C ASP A 134 -8.71 1.68 18.37
N LYS A 135 -8.93 1.49 17.06
CA LYS A 135 -9.15 0.17 16.48
C LYS A 135 -7.98 -0.80 16.72
N PHE A 136 -6.75 -0.28 16.87
CA PHE A 136 -5.57 -1.09 17.13
C PHE A 136 -5.51 -1.64 18.56
N ASP A 137 -6.13 -0.95 19.53
CA ASP A 137 -6.23 -1.45 20.89
C ASP A 137 -7.25 -2.57 21.05
N THR A 138 -8.27 -2.58 20.20
CA THR A 138 -9.35 -3.56 20.22
C THR A 138 -8.96 -4.88 19.54
N LEU A 139 -8.10 -4.84 18.53
CA LEU A 139 -7.63 -6.00 17.79
C LEU A 139 -6.42 -6.64 18.48
N ARG A 140 -6.68 -7.33 19.60
CA ARG A 140 -5.64 -8.10 20.29
C ARG A 140 -5.20 -9.28 19.41
N HIS A 141 -3.89 -9.45 19.29
CA HIS A 141 -3.27 -10.51 18.50
C HIS A 141 -3.78 -11.89 18.91
N ARG A 142 -4.52 -12.53 18.01
CA ARG A 142 -4.77 -13.96 18.10
C ARG A 142 -3.73 -14.67 17.23
N PRO A 143 -3.15 -15.79 17.72
CA PRO A 143 -2.21 -16.56 16.92
C PRO A 143 -2.94 -17.08 15.68
N LYS A 144 -2.52 -16.63 14.49
CA LYS A 144 -2.89 -17.22 13.20
C LYS A 144 -1.80 -18.17 12.73
N ALA A 145 -2.17 -19.06 11.79
CA ALA A 145 -1.25 -19.91 11.06
C ALA A 145 -0.04 -19.14 10.51
N ALA A 146 1.05 -19.84 10.21
CA ALA A 146 2.25 -19.25 9.63
C ALA A 146 1.90 -18.35 8.46
N ARG A 147 2.38 -17.10 8.50
CA ARG A 147 2.30 -16.16 7.39
C ARG A 147 3.44 -16.45 6.41
N GLY A 148 3.35 -15.88 5.21
CA GLY A 148 4.49 -15.83 4.31
C GLY A 148 5.66 -15.05 4.93
N PRO A 149 6.82 -15.01 4.25
CA PRO A 149 8.03 -14.38 4.79
C PRO A 149 7.97 -12.84 4.82
N THR A 150 6.94 -12.24 4.24
CA THR A 150 6.74 -10.78 4.20
C THR A 150 5.42 -10.38 4.85
N ALA A 151 5.40 -9.23 5.53
CA ALA A 151 4.20 -8.68 6.14
C ALA A 151 4.13 -7.16 5.97
N PHE A 152 2.90 -6.65 5.91
CA PHE A 152 2.61 -5.24 6.07
C PHE A 152 2.36 -4.91 7.54
N LEU A 153 2.84 -3.75 7.98
CA LEU A 153 2.65 -3.26 9.33
C LEU A 153 2.27 -1.78 9.29
N THR A 154 1.02 -1.48 9.56
CA THR A 154 0.55 -0.10 9.63
C THR A 154 1.11 0.58 10.87
N VAL A 155 1.80 1.69 10.69
CA VAL A 155 2.38 2.50 11.76
C VAL A 155 1.70 3.87 11.91
N GLN A 156 1.07 4.33 10.82
CA GLN A 156 0.41 5.63 10.74
C GLN A 156 -0.82 5.54 9.86
N GLU A 157 -1.89 6.23 10.18
CA GLU A 157 -3.09 6.35 9.35
C GLU A 157 -3.58 7.78 9.29
N GLY A 158 -4.38 8.09 8.25
CA GLY A 158 -4.83 9.44 7.96
C GLY A 158 -3.72 10.32 7.40
N CYS A 159 -4.04 11.57 7.07
CA CYS A 159 -3.06 12.51 6.52
C CYS A 159 -3.54 13.94 6.61
N ASP A 160 -2.72 14.82 7.18
CA ASP A 160 -3.01 16.26 7.36
C ASP A 160 -2.38 17.15 6.28
N LYS A 161 -1.90 16.57 5.16
CA LYS A 161 -1.33 17.37 4.06
C LYS A 161 -2.36 18.07 3.19
N PHE A 162 -3.60 17.59 3.16
CA PHE A 162 -4.71 18.18 2.40
C PHE A 162 -4.34 18.55 0.95
N CYS A 163 -3.63 17.66 0.25
CA CYS A 163 -3.36 17.84 -1.17
C CYS A 163 -4.67 18.01 -1.93
N ALA A 164 -4.74 18.98 -2.85
CA ALA A 164 -6.00 19.42 -3.48
C ALA A 164 -6.73 18.34 -4.32
N PHE A 165 -6.08 17.23 -4.62
CA PHE A 165 -6.64 16.10 -5.36
C PHE A 165 -6.99 14.89 -4.47
N CYS A 166 -6.63 14.95 -3.19
CA CYS A 166 -6.58 13.75 -2.35
C CYS A 166 -7.83 13.61 -1.48
N VAL A 167 -8.38 12.40 -1.46
CA VAL A 167 -9.55 12.04 -0.65
C VAL A 167 -9.19 11.42 0.70
N VAL A 168 -7.91 11.18 0.98
CA VAL A 168 -7.46 10.49 2.21
C VAL A 168 -7.96 11.16 3.48
N PRO A 169 -7.87 12.50 3.67
CA PRO A 169 -8.39 13.14 4.87
C PRO A 169 -9.89 12.88 5.12
N TYR A 170 -10.66 12.70 4.03
CA TYR A 170 -12.11 12.47 4.11
C TYR A 170 -12.48 10.99 4.27
N THR A 171 -11.58 10.07 3.92
CA THR A 171 -11.87 8.63 3.97
C THR A 171 -11.14 7.90 5.09
N ARG A 172 -9.99 8.42 5.54
CA ARG A 172 -9.20 7.84 6.63
C ARG A 172 -9.02 8.76 7.83
N GLY A 173 -9.43 10.05 7.70
CA GLY A 173 -9.39 11.02 8.78
C GLY A 173 -8.04 11.72 8.93
N ALA A 174 -7.92 12.42 10.07
CA ALA A 174 -6.70 13.07 10.49
C ALA A 174 -5.57 12.08 10.72
N GLU A 175 -4.34 12.57 10.70
CA GLU A 175 -3.16 11.75 10.95
C GLU A 175 -3.13 11.23 12.39
N VAL A 176 -2.95 9.92 12.52
CA VAL A 176 -2.77 9.22 13.80
C VAL A 176 -1.57 8.28 13.68
N SER A 177 -0.55 8.51 14.50
CA SER A 177 0.62 7.65 14.60
C SER A 177 0.49 6.70 15.78
N ARG A 178 0.68 5.40 15.53
CA ARG A 178 0.59 4.35 16.58
C ARG A 178 1.75 4.45 17.56
N PRO A 179 1.55 4.13 18.85
CA PRO A 179 2.64 4.04 19.82
C PRO A 179 3.73 3.05 19.38
N ALA A 180 5.01 3.45 19.50
CA ALA A 180 6.14 2.62 19.08
C ALA A 180 6.16 1.25 19.77
N SER A 181 5.82 1.17 21.06
CA SER A 181 5.75 -0.10 21.80
C SER A 181 4.79 -1.11 21.17
N ARG A 182 3.63 -0.66 20.69
CA ARG A 182 2.64 -1.51 20.00
C ARG A 182 3.13 -2.01 18.66
N ILE A 183 3.82 -1.15 17.91
CA ILE A 183 4.41 -1.53 16.62
C ILE A 183 5.52 -2.56 16.83
N LEU A 184 6.39 -2.36 17.80
CA LEU A 184 7.48 -3.30 18.12
C LEU A 184 6.96 -4.64 18.63
N GLU A 185 5.91 -4.65 19.44
CA GLU A 185 5.23 -5.87 19.88
C GLU A 185 4.68 -6.65 18.67
N GLU A 186 3.96 -5.96 17.77
CA GLU A 186 3.41 -6.58 16.55
C GLU A 186 4.52 -7.09 15.63
N ALA A 187 5.61 -6.35 15.47
CA ALA A 187 6.75 -6.76 14.66
C ALA A 187 7.41 -8.04 15.20
N ARG A 188 7.64 -8.15 16.53
CA ARG A 188 8.17 -9.37 17.16
C ARG A 188 7.25 -10.57 16.93
N ASN A 189 5.94 -10.38 17.13
CA ASN A 189 4.95 -11.42 16.89
C ASN A 189 4.94 -11.89 15.41
N LEU A 190 5.15 -11.00 14.47
CA LEU A 190 5.26 -11.35 13.04
C LEU A 190 6.52 -12.19 12.77
N VAL A 191 7.66 -11.76 13.34
CA VAL A 191 8.94 -12.47 13.17
C VAL A 191 8.90 -13.87 13.80
N GLU A 192 8.32 -14.02 14.98
CA GLU A 192 8.11 -15.34 15.63
C GLU A 192 7.27 -16.29 14.75
N ARG A 193 6.44 -15.77 13.85
CA ARG A 193 5.64 -16.55 12.89
C ARG A 193 6.31 -16.75 11.54
N GLY A 194 7.61 -16.42 11.43
CA GLY A 194 8.41 -16.67 10.24
C GLY A 194 8.50 -15.50 9.26
N VAL A 195 7.97 -14.31 9.59
CA VAL A 195 8.16 -13.11 8.78
C VAL A 195 9.63 -12.68 8.86
N ARG A 196 10.23 -12.38 7.71
CA ARG A 196 11.60 -11.91 7.53
C ARG A 196 11.69 -10.47 7.02
N GLU A 197 10.67 -10.01 6.31
CA GLU A 197 10.59 -8.65 5.79
C GLU A 197 9.31 -7.96 6.27
N ILE A 198 9.42 -6.76 6.82
CA ILE A 198 8.29 -5.92 7.21
C ILE A 198 8.30 -4.66 6.35
N THR A 199 7.15 -4.35 5.74
CA THR A 199 6.92 -3.06 5.08
C THR A 199 6.02 -2.20 5.95
N LEU A 200 6.56 -1.07 6.45
CA LEU A 200 5.83 -0.10 7.24
C LEU A 200 4.89 0.69 6.34
N LEU A 201 3.63 0.79 6.74
CA LEU A 201 2.57 1.45 5.98
C LEU A 201 2.02 2.68 6.71
N GLY A 202 1.68 3.67 5.90
CA GLY A 202 0.94 4.87 6.30
C GLY A 202 0.41 5.60 5.07
N GLN A 203 -0.36 6.66 5.24
CA GLN A 203 -0.72 7.56 4.16
C GLN A 203 0.33 8.66 3.95
N ASN A 204 1.15 8.90 4.97
CA ASN A 204 2.33 9.75 4.96
C ASN A 204 3.33 9.21 5.99
N VAL A 205 3.87 8.03 5.70
CA VAL A 205 4.59 7.20 6.67
C VAL A 205 5.81 7.90 7.28
N ASN A 206 6.49 8.76 6.52
CA ASN A 206 7.67 9.47 7.00
C ASN A 206 7.36 10.69 7.90
N ALA A 207 6.08 11.03 8.09
CA ALA A 207 5.63 11.95 9.13
C ALA A 207 5.34 11.25 10.48
N TYR A 208 5.59 9.95 10.60
CA TYR A 208 5.37 9.20 11.82
C TYR A 208 5.97 9.91 13.05
N HIS A 209 5.14 10.09 14.09
CA HIS A 209 5.48 10.75 15.36
C HIS A 209 4.78 10.06 16.54
N GLY A 210 4.81 8.73 16.57
CA GLY A 210 4.14 7.96 17.63
C GLY A 210 4.84 8.03 18.97
N ALA A 211 4.05 7.92 20.04
CA ALA A 211 4.56 7.92 21.41
C ALA A 211 5.63 6.83 21.60
N GLY A 212 6.78 7.22 22.11
CA GLY A 212 7.92 6.36 22.35
C GLY A 212 8.06 5.89 23.80
N GLU A 213 8.87 4.86 24.01
CA GLU A 213 9.26 4.41 25.34
C GLU A 213 10.10 5.49 26.04
N GLY A 214 9.79 5.79 27.29
CA GLY A 214 10.48 6.82 28.09
C GLY A 214 9.97 8.24 27.91
N GLY A 215 8.88 8.44 27.16
CA GLY A 215 8.26 9.74 26.90
C GLY A 215 8.78 10.41 25.62
N GLY A 216 7.94 11.33 25.08
CA GLY A 216 8.20 12.01 23.80
C GLY A 216 7.88 11.15 22.57
N ASP A 217 7.77 11.82 21.43
CA ASP A 217 7.43 11.18 20.17
C ASP A 217 8.68 10.65 19.47
N TRP A 218 8.53 9.51 18.81
CA TRP A 218 9.56 8.91 17.98
C TRP A 218 9.34 9.28 16.53
N THR A 219 10.42 9.59 15.82
CA THR A 219 10.43 9.70 14.37
C THR A 219 10.40 8.33 13.71
N LEU A 220 10.06 8.28 12.41
CA LEU A 220 10.15 7.03 11.65
C LEU A 220 11.57 6.44 11.68
N ALA A 221 12.60 7.28 11.61
CA ALA A 221 13.99 6.83 11.69
C ALA A 221 14.27 6.11 13.00
N ARG A 222 13.84 6.68 14.14
CA ARG A 222 14.00 6.04 15.45
C ARG A 222 13.25 4.71 15.54
N LEU A 223 12.04 4.63 14.97
CA LEU A 223 11.29 3.38 14.89
C LEU A 223 12.02 2.33 14.05
N ILE A 224 12.58 2.73 12.89
CA ILE A 224 13.36 1.82 12.02
C ILE A 224 14.58 1.27 12.76
N TRP A 225 15.30 2.08 13.54
CA TRP A 225 16.42 1.62 14.35
C TRP A 225 15.98 0.60 15.40
N ALA A 226 14.87 0.84 16.10
CA ALA A 226 14.36 -0.11 17.07
C ALA A 226 13.88 -1.43 16.42
N LEU A 227 13.34 -1.37 15.21
CA LEU A 227 12.99 -2.57 14.43
C LEU A 227 14.24 -3.32 13.94
N ASN A 228 15.32 -2.60 13.60
CA ASN A 228 16.61 -3.20 13.21
C ASN A 228 17.16 -4.14 14.28
N ASP A 229 16.89 -3.86 15.55
CA ASP A 229 17.36 -4.65 16.69
C ASP A 229 16.52 -5.91 16.96
N ILE A 230 15.47 -6.16 16.18
CA ILE A 230 14.66 -7.38 16.30
C ILE A 230 15.40 -8.54 15.63
N ASP A 231 15.76 -9.57 16.43
CA ASP A 231 16.36 -10.79 15.92
C ASP A 231 15.40 -11.54 14.99
N GLY A 232 15.91 -12.02 13.86
CA GLY A 232 15.12 -12.75 12.86
C GLY A 232 14.37 -11.86 11.86
N LEU A 233 14.25 -10.54 12.09
CA LEU A 233 13.88 -9.58 11.06
C LEU A 233 15.09 -9.30 10.18
N GLU A 234 14.97 -9.54 8.88
CA GLU A 234 16.09 -9.38 7.93
C GLU A 234 15.98 -8.10 7.10
N ARG A 235 14.76 -7.63 6.83
CA ARG A 235 14.50 -6.50 5.96
C ARG A 235 13.39 -5.60 6.48
N ILE A 236 13.61 -4.30 6.34
CA ILE A 236 12.65 -3.24 6.63
C ILE A 236 12.44 -2.42 5.36
N ARG A 237 11.18 -2.14 5.05
CA ARG A 237 10.77 -1.20 4.00
C ARG A 237 9.72 -0.27 4.55
N PHE A 238 9.53 0.85 3.88
CA PHE A 238 8.37 1.71 4.09
C PHE A 238 7.87 2.28 2.77
N THR A 239 6.64 2.73 2.73
CA THR A 239 6.05 3.28 1.51
C THR A 239 5.04 4.37 1.82
N THR A 240 4.75 5.20 0.81
CA THR A 240 3.85 6.36 0.90
C THR A 240 4.45 7.48 1.74
N SER A 241 5.47 8.13 1.18
CA SER A 241 6.20 9.24 1.80
C SER A 241 5.84 10.59 1.17
N HIS A 242 6.10 11.66 1.91
CA HIS A 242 5.99 13.02 1.40
C HIS A 242 7.38 13.70 1.45
N PRO A 243 7.81 14.43 0.39
CA PRO A 243 9.14 15.02 0.33
C PRO A 243 9.49 15.93 1.52
N ASN A 244 8.53 16.69 2.03
CA ASN A 244 8.77 17.62 3.16
C ASN A 244 9.00 16.93 4.51
N ASP A 245 8.65 15.66 4.64
CA ASP A 245 8.81 14.90 5.87
C ASP A 245 10.01 13.94 5.82
N MET A 246 10.89 14.14 4.83
CA MET A 246 12.15 13.40 4.70
C MET A 246 13.25 14.08 5.52
N GLY A 247 13.27 13.79 6.83
CA GLY A 247 14.23 14.35 7.78
C GLY A 247 15.65 13.80 7.60
N ASP A 248 16.63 14.53 8.16
CA ASP A 248 18.05 14.16 8.09
C ASP A 248 18.33 12.83 8.77
N ASP A 249 17.62 12.53 9.85
CA ASP A 249 17.71 11.26 10.57
C ASP A 249 17.24 10.08 9.72
N LEU A 250 16.19 10.28 8.90
CA LEU A 250 15.69 9.24 8.00
C LEU A 250 16.61 9.05 6.79
N ILE A 251 17.22 10.12 6.29
CA ILE A 251 18.25 10.05 5.25
C ILE A 251 19.47 9.28 5.77
N ALA A 252 19.94 9.59 6.99
CA ALA A 252 21.03 8.85 7.62
C ALA A 252 20.69 7.37 7.82
N ALA A 253 19.45 7.04 8.22
CA ALA A 253 19.01 5.65 8.35
C ALA A 253 19.12 4.87 7.04
N HIS A 254 18.86 5.49 5.88
CA HIS A 254 19.07 4.82 4.58
C HIS A 254 20.55 4.48 4.32
N GLY A 255 21.49 5.29 4.79
CA GLY A 255 22.92 5.03 4.65
C GLY A 255 23.49 4.02 5.64
N GLU A 256 22.95 3.99 6.86
CA GLU A 256 23.57 3.34 8.02
C GLU A 256 22.82 2.09 8.50
N CYS A 257 21.49 2.03 8.36
CA CYS A 257 20.68 0.91 8.83
C CYS A 257 20.73 -0.25 7.82
N ALA A 258 21.43 -1.32 8.18
CA ALA A 258 21.68 -2.46 7.29
C ALA A 258 20.41 -3.18 6.84
N LYS A 259 19.37 -3.25 7.70
CA LYS A 259 18.10 -3.91 7.37
C LYS A 259 17.14 -3.00 6.58
N LEU A 260 17.39 -1.68 6.49
CA LEU A 260 16.60 -0.78 5.65
C LEU A 260 16.99 -0.94 4.18
N MET A 261 16.06 -1.46 3.40
CA MET A 261 16.34 -1.81 2.00
C MET A 261 16.56 -0.57 1.12
N PRO A 262 17.42 -0.68 0.07
CA PRO A 262 17.79 0.43 -0.82
C PRO A 262 16.67 0.73 -1.83
N TYR A 263 15.50 1.03 -1.34
CA TYR A 263 14.31 1.40 -2.12
C TYR A 263 13.53 2.48 -1.38
N LEU A 264 13.22 3.57 -2.07
CA LEU A 264 12.44 4.67 -1.50
C LEU A 264 11.34 5.10 -2.47
N HIS A 265 10.09 5.04 -2.01
CA HIS A 265 8.95 5.60 -2.73
C HIS A 265 8.67 7.02 -2.19
N LEU A 266 8.98 8.04 -3.02
CA LEU A 266 8.89 9.45 -2.65
C LEU A 266 8.14 10.27 -3.72
N PRO A 267 6.79 10.26 -3.71
CA PRO A 267 5.96 10.91 -4.73
C PRO A 267 6.12 12.43 -4.78
N VAL A 268 6.60 12.96 -5.90
CA VAL A 268 6.68 14.41 -6.16
C VAL A 268 5.39 14.97 -6.77
N GLN A 269 4.69 14.18 -7.57
CA GLN A 269 3.43 14.42 -8.30
C GLN A 269 3.57 15.28 -9.57
N SER A 270 4.41 16.29 -9.60
CA SER A 270 4.66 17.18 -10.76
C SER A 270 6.05 17.80 -10.68
N GLY A 271 6.65 18.14 -11.80
CA GLY A 271 7.90 18.92 -11.90
C GLY A 271 7.67 20.44 -12.02
N SER A 272 6.43 20.90 -12.10
CA SER A 272 6.10 22.32 -12.18
C SER A 272 5.75 22.89 -10.80
N ASP A 273 6.50 23.91 -10.36
CA ASP A 273 6.22 24.61 -9.09
C ASP A 273 4.83 25.24 -9.06
N LYS A 274 4.35 25.73 -10.21
CA LYS A 274 2.99 26.23 -10.35
C LYS A 274 1.97 25.13 -10.04
N ILE A 275 2.14 23.95 -10.61
CA ILE A 275 1.23 22.83 -10.42
C ILE A 275 1.38 22.25 -9.00
N LEU A 276 2.58 22.12 -8.46
CA LEU A 276 2.81 21.72 -7.08
C LEU A 276 2.06 22.64 -6.09
N LYS A 277 2.15 23.96 -6.29
CA LYS A 277 1.39 24.94 -5.49
C LYS A 277 -0.12 24.76 -5.66
N ARG A 278 -0.61 24.50 -6.87
CA ARG A 278 -2.02 24.21 -7.15
C ARG A 278 -2.48 22.88 -6.52
N MET A 279 -1.60 21.93 -6.39
CA MET A 279 -1.84 20.66 -5.68
C MET A 279 -1.81 20.80 -4.15
N ASN A 280 -1.56 21.99 -3.60
CA ASN A 280 -1.29 22.24 -2.18
C ASN A 280 -0.06 21.44 -1.68
N ARG A 281 1.00 21.41 -2.50
CA ARG A 281 2.28 20.81 -2.14
C ARG A 281 3.26 21.93 -1.84
N SER A 282 3.91 21.88 -0.67
CA SER A 282 4.74 22.96 -0.14
C SER A 282 6.24 22.82 -0.48
N HIS A 283 6.60 21.93 -1.40
CA HIS A 283 7.95 21.82 -1.97
C HIS A 283 7.97 22.34 -3.42
N THR A 284 9.17 22.65 -3.89
CA THR A 284 9.46 23.01 -5.29
C THR A 284 10.22 21.86 -5.97
N ALA A 285 10.24 21.87 -7.32
CA ALA A 285 11.04 20.93 -8.11
C ALA A 285 12.53 20.98 -7.70
N GLU A 286 13.08 22.21 -7.55
CA GLU A 286 14.47 22.39 -7.11
C GLU A 286 14.74 21.83 -5.72
N SER A 287 13.85 22.08 -4.75
CA SER A 287 14.00 21.53 -3.39
C SER A 287 13.91 20.01 -3.38
N TYR A 288 13.08 19.43 -4.24
CA TYR A 288 12.99 17.99 -4.41
C TYR A 288 14.26 17.40 -5.01
N LEU A 289 14.83 17.99 -6.06
CA LEU A 289 16.08 17.54 -6.65
C LEU A 289 17.23 17.57 -5.65
N ARG A 290 17.37 18.66 -4.89
CA ARG A 290 18.36 18.73 -3.80
C ARG A 290 18.16 17.65 -2.73
N LEU A 291 16.91 17.32 -2.42
CA LEU A 291 16.61 16.22 -1.50
C LEU A 291 17.07 14.87 -2.07
N ILE A 292 16.81 14.62 -3.36
CA ILE A 292 17.26 13.39 -4.04
C ILE A 292 18.80 13.29 -4.04
N GLU A 293 19.52 14.39 -4.28
CA GLU A 293 20.98 14.42 -4.20
C GLU A 293 21.48 14.01 -2.81
N ARG A 294 20.89 14.55 -1.75
CA ARG A 294 21.22 14.20 -0.36
C ARG A 294 20.96 12.73 -0.04
N ILE A 295 19.83 12.20 -0.50
CA ILE A 295 19.47 10.79 -0.32
C ILE A 295 20.48 9.89 -1.05
N ARG A 296 20.85 10.23 -2.29
CA ARG A 296 21.87 9.50 -3.06
C ARG A 296 23.27 9.62 -2.48
N ALA A 297 23.60 10.73 -1.87
CA ALA A 297 24.88 10.89 -1.16
C ALA A 297 24.96 9.94 0.06
N ALA A 298 23.86 9.74 0.80
CA ALA A 298 23.79 8.81 1.93
C ALA A 298 23.69 7.34 1.47
N ARG A 299 22.97 7.06 0.38
CA ARG A 299 22.78 5.72 -0.19
C ARG A 299 22.90 5.75 -1.72
N PRO A 300 24.13 5.63 -2.29
CA PRO A 300 24.37 5.80 -3.73
C PRO A 300 23.63 4.79 -4.63
N ASP A 301 23.34 3.61 -4.11
CA ASP A 301 22.64 2.52 -4.82
C ASP A 301 21.13 2.55 -4.63
N ILE A 302 20.55 3.58 -3.99
CA ILE A 302 19.12 3.62 -3.72
C ILE A 302 18.28 3.66 -5.00
N LEU A 303 17.29 2.78 -5.08
CA LEU A 303 16.31 2.79 -6.15
C LEU A 303 15.13 3.70 -5.76
N LEU A 304 14.91 4.74 -6.55
CA LEU A 304 13.84 5.69 -6.32
C LEU A 304 12.57 5.29 -7.04
N SER A 305 11.45 5.54 -6.39
CA SER A 305 10.11 5.38 -6.96
C SER A 305 9.27 6.62 -6.69
N GLY A 306 8.36 6.95 -7.60
CA GLY A 306 7.51 8.12 -7.46
C GLY A 306 6.15 7.96 -8.14
N ASP A 307 5.26 8.90 -7.83
CA ASP A 307 3.95 9.05 -8.47
C ASP A 307 3.88 10.39 -9.20
N PHE A 308 3.18 10.39 -10.33
CA PHE A 308 2.97 11.55 -11.19
C PHE A 308 1.52 11.66 -11.61
N ILE A 309 0.99 12.88 -11.55
CA ILE A 309 -0.35 13.21 -12.04
C ILE A 309 -0.19 14.18 -13.22
N VAL A 310 -0.62 13.76 -14.40
CA VAL A 310 -0.63 14.59 -15.62
C VAL A 310 -2.03 15.13 -15.90
N GLY A 311 -2.11 16.31 -16.54
CA GLY A 311 -3.37 16.95 -16.83
C GLY A 311 -4.10 17.43 -15.59
N PHE A 312 -3.37 17.79 -14.54
CA PHE A 312 -3.95 18.49 -13.39
C PHE A 312 -4.58 19.81 -13.83
N PRO A 313 -5.68 20.27 -13.20
CA PRO A 313 -6.32 21.52 -13.58
C PRO A 313 -5.33 22.68 -13.78
N GLU A 314 -5.45 23.38 -14.92
CA GLU A 314 -4.60 24.48 -15.35
C GLU A 314 -3.15 24.11 -15.75
N GLU A 315 -2.82 22.82 -15.88
CA GLU A 315 -1.51 22.38 -16.38
C GLU A 315 -1.35 22.76 -17.86
N THR A 316 -0.33 23.55 -18.16
CA THR A 316 0.07 23.90 -19.53
C THR A 316 1.07 22.88 -20.08
N GLU A 317 1.40 22.98 -21.38
CA GLU A 317 2.44 22.14 -21.97
C GLU A 317 3.81 22.42 -21.35
N ALA A 318 4.13 23.65 -21.00
CA ALA A 318 5.37 23.98 -20.30
C ALA A 318 5.42 23.37 -18.89
N ASP A 319 4.30 23.34 -18.16
CA ASP A 319 4.20 22.67 -16.86
C ASP A 319 4.42 21.16 -16.99
N PHE A 320 3.86 20.54 -18.03
CA PHE A 320 4.06 19.12 -18.30
C PHE A 320 5.51 18.84 -18.72
N GLN A 321 6.12 19.68 -19.55
CA GLN A 321 7.54 19.52 -19.93
C GLN A 321 8.46 19.59 -18.70
N ALA A 322 8.22 20.49 -17.75
CA ALA A 322 8.96 20.54 -16.49
C ALA A 322 8.87 19.20 -15.70
N THR A 323 7.70 18.53 -15.78
CA THR A 323 7.56 17.19 -15.19
C THR A 323 8.39 16.15 -15.94
N MET A 324 8.42 16.20 -17.27
CA MET A 324 9.27 15.30 -18.07
C MET A 324 10.74 15.49 -17.74
N ASP A 325 11.20 16.77 -17.66
CA ASP A 325 12.60 17.11 -17.36
C ASP A 325 13.01 16.60 -15.96
N LEU A 326 12.17 16.78 -14.95
CA LEU A 326 12.40 16.26 -13.60
C LEU A 326 12.49 14.73 -13.60
N VAL A 327 11.60 14.04 -14.30
CA VAL A 327 11.64 12.57 -14.40
C VAL A 327 12.92 12.10 -15.07
N GLU A 328 13.37 12.80 -16.11
CA GLU A 328 14.62 12.48 -16.81
C GLU A 328 15.83 12.64 -15.90
N GLU A 329 15.90 13.73 -15.14
CA GLU A 329 16.99 14.05 -14.22
C GLU A 329 17.05 13.08 -13.03
N VAL A 330 15.90 12.77 -12.42
CA VAL A 330 15.85 11.84 -11.27
C VAL A 330 16.10 10.40 -11.67
N ASN A 331 15.75 9.97 -12.87
CA ASN A 331 15.96 8.60 -13.36
C ASN A 331 15.38 7.55 -12.39
N TYR A 332 14.05 7.38 -12.41
CA TYR A 332 13.33 6.50 -11.50
C TYR A 332 13.44 5.02 -11.89
N GLY A 333 13.68 4.18 -10.90
CA GLY A 333 13.62 2.71 -11.06
C GLY A 333 12.20 2.18 -11.18
N TYR A 334 11.25 2.84 -10.51
CA TYR A 334 9.82 2.63 -10.65
C TYR A 334 9.11 3.98 -10.61
N ALA A 335 8.10 4.16 -11.44
CA ALA A 335 7.22 5.30 -11.32
C ALA A 335 5.80 4.94 -11.77
N TYR A 336 4.84 5.52 -11.08
CA TYR A 336 3.43 5.36 -11.42
C TYR A 336 2.91 6.70 -11.92
N SER A 337 2.20 6.66 -13.04
CA SER A 337 1.68 7.86 -13.68
C SER A 337 0.19 7.72 -13.95
N PHE A 338 -0.54 8.78 -13.67
CA PHE A 338 -1.99 8.83 -13.74
C PHE A 338 -2.46 10.09 -14.43
N LYS A 339 -3.55 9.99 -15.21
CA LYS A 339 -4.30 11.18 -15.58
C LYS A 339 -4.99 11.73 -14.33
N TYR A 340 -5.00 13.03 -14.17
CA TYR A 340 -5.86 13.62 -13.15
C TYR A 340 -7.33 13.24 -13.41
N SER A 341 -7.98 12.77 -12.38
CA SER A 341 -9.38 12.39 -12.38
C SER A 341 -10.05 13.08 -11.20
N THR A 342 -11.19 13.71 -11.46
CA THR A 342 -11.95 14.42 -10.45
C THR A 342 -12.40 13.52 -9.32
N ARG A 343 -12.30 14.01 -8.10
CA ARG A 343 -12.81 13.34 -6.90
C ARG A 343 -13.82 14.25 -6.22
N PRO A 344 -15.07 13.85 -6.09
CA PRO A 344 -16.08 14.65 -5.40
C PRO A 344 -15.59 15.11 -4.02
N GLY A 345 -15.85 16.37 -3.69
CA GLY A 345 -15.45 16.96 -2.43
C GLY A 345 -14.00 17.44 -2.34
N THR A 346 -13.16 17.23 -3.39
CA THR A 346 -11.80 17.76 -3.41
C THR A 346 -11.74 19.13 -4.09
N PRO A 347 -10.87 20.06 -3.61
CA PRO A 347 -10.75 21.39 -4.21
C PRO A 347 -10.39 21.40 -5.70
N ALA A 348 -9.65 20.42 -6.18
CA ALA A 348 -9.26 20.33 -7.59
C ALA A 348 -10.41 19.91 -8.51
N ALA A 349 -11.46 19.27 -7.98
CA ALA A 349 -12.61 18.84 -8.78
C ALA A 349 -13.44 20.01 -9.31
N GLU A 350 -13.42 21.15 -8.61
CA GLU A 350 -14.19 22.35 -8.95
C GLU A 350 -13.50 23.30 -9.96
N ARG A 351 -12.24 22.97 -10.32
CA ARG A 351 -11.43 23.80 -11.22
C ARG A 351 -11.65 23.43 -12.69
N ALA A 352 -11.28 24.36 -13.60
CA ALA A 352 -11.30 24.09 -15.03
C ALA A 352 -10.38 22.91 -15.38
N GLN A 353 -10.96 21.89 -16.01
CA GLN A 353 -10.28 20.65 -16.33
C GLN A 353 -9.48 20.77 -17.64
N VAL A 354 -8.37 20.05 -17.73
CA VAL A 354 -7.64 19.83 -18.99
C VAL A 354 -8.42 18.84 -19.85
N GLU A 355 -8.41 19.06 -21.16
CA GLU A 355 -9.08 18.17 -22.12
C GLU A 355 -8.55 16.73 -22.04
N GLU A 356 -9.45 15.77 -22.19
CA GLU A 356 -9.14 14.35 -21.96
C GLU A 356 -8.10 13.81 -22.97
N ASP A 357 -8.14 14.28 -24.21
CA ASP A 357 -7.17 13.89 -25.25
C ASP A 357 -5.76 14.39 -24.90
N VAL A 358 -5.66 15.63 -24.35
CA VAL A 358 -4.40 16.19 -23.88
C VAL A 358 -3.85 15.40 -22.69
N LYS A 359 -4.70 15.04 -21.71
CA LYS A 359 -4.29 14.18 -20.60
C LYS A 359 -3.77 12.83 -21.09
N SER A 360 -4.44 12.25 -22.07
CA SER A 360 -4.09 10.93 -22.62
C SER A 360 -2.75 10.98 -23.36
N GLU A 361 -2.52 12.02 -24.16
CA GLU A 361 -1.27 12.24 -24.87
C GLU A 361 -0.10 12.44 -23.91
N ARG A 362 -0.25 13.32 -22.90
CA ARG A 362 0.76 13.54 -21.87
C ARG A 362 1.09 12.27 -21.09
N LEU A 363 0.07 11.49 -20.71
CA LEU A 363 0.27 10.23 -20.03
C LEU A 363 1.10 9.25 -20.86
N GLN A 364 0.83 9.12 -22.16
CA GLN A 364 1.59 8.25 -23.05
C GLN A 364 3.07 8.67 -23.16
N ARG A 365 3.34 9.96 -23.30
CA ARG A 365 4.72 10.50 -23.35
C ARG A 365 5.47 10.20 -22.06
N LEU A 366 4.85 10.48 -20.91
CA LEU A 366 5.45 10.21 -19.60
C LEU A 366 5.70 8.73 -19.37
N GLN A 367 4.73 7.87 -19.69
CA GLN A 367 4.87 6.41 -19.60
C GLN A 367 5.99 5.88 -20.49
N GLY A 368 6.14 6.44 -21.68
CA GLY A 368 7.24 6.12 -22.59
C GLY A 368 8.61 6.42 -21.97
N LEU A 369 8.78 7.57 -21.33
CA LEU A 369 10.03 7.94 -20.62
C LEU A 369 10.28 7.00 -19.43
N ILE A 370 9.30 6.83 -18.55
CA ILE A 370 9.40 5.96 -17.37
C ILE A 370 9.76 4.54 -17.78
N THR A 371 9.13 3.99 -18.82
CA THR A 371 9.39 2.63 -19.29
C THR A 371 10.83 2.47 -19.79
N ARG A 372 11.36 3.47 -20.49
CA ARG A 372 12.77 3.45 -20.94
C ARG A 372 13.73 3.45 -19.76
N GLN A 373 13.51 4.32 -18.76
CA GLN A 373 14.35 4.39 -17.56
C GLN A 373 14.32 3.09 -16.77
N GLN A 374 13.13 2.58 -16.50
CA GLN A 374 12.94 1.31 -15.79
C GLN A 374 13.64 0.17 -16.50
N ARG A 375 13.51 0.09 -17.82
CA ARG A 375 14.18 -0.95 -18.63
C ARG A 375 15.69 -0.84 -18.53
N ALA A 376 16.26 0.36 -18.69
CA ALA A 376 17.69 0.58 -18.60
C ALA A 376 18.25 0.19 -17.21
N ILE A 377 17.53 0.52 -16.14
CA ILE A 377 17.91 0.15 -14.77
C ILE A 377 17.83 -1.37 -14.57
N GLN A 378 16.80 -2.03 -15.08
CA GLN A 378 16.69 -3.49 -15.02
C GLN A 378 17.80 -4.20 -15.82
N ASP A 379 18.10 -3.71 -17.01
CA ASP A 379 19.18 -4.26 -17.85
C ASP A 379 20.55 -4.10 -17.17
N ALA A 380 20.77 -2.99 -16.45
CA ALA A 380 21.99 -2.76 -15.67
C ALA A 380 22.11 -3.67 -14.42
N MET A 381 21.07 -4.41 -14.06
CA MET A 381 21.14 -5.42 -12.98
C MET A 381 21.80 -6.72 -13.45
N VAL A 382 21.85 -7.00 -14.76
CA VAL A 382 22.47 -8.22 -15.29
C VAL A 382 23.96 -8.24 -14.94
N GLY A 383 24.44 -9.36 -14.43
CA GLY A 383 25.78 -9.57 -13.91
C GLY A 383 25.99 -9.12 -12.45
N ARG A 384 25.01 -8.43 -11.84
CA ARG A 384 25.08 -8.05 -10.42
C ARG A 384 24.60 -9.18 -9.52
N THR A 385 25.21 -9.30 -8.34
CA THR A 385 24.75 -10.20 -7.29
C THR A 385 23.96 -9.41 -6.24
N VAL A 386 22.71 -9.82 -5.99
CA VAL A 386 21.78 -9.18 -5.05
C VAL A 386 21.28 -10.19 -4.02
N GLY A 387 20.84 -9.71 -2.86
CA GLY A 387 20.07 -10.51 -1.93
C GLY A 387 18.65 -10.71 -2.45
N VAL A 388 18.10 -11.92 -2.36
CA VAL A 388 16.72 -12.23 -2.72
C VAL A 388 16.05 -12.96 -1.57
N LEU A 389 14.95 -12.43 -1.07
CA LEU A 389 14.07 -13.13 -0.15
C LEU A 389 13.04 -13.92 -0.96
N PHE A 390 13.08 -15.25 -0.85
CA PHE A 390 12.18 -16.13 -1.59
C PHE A 390 10.81 -16.21 -0.92
N GLU A 391 9.76 -15.93 -1.68
CA GLU A 391 8.39 -15.77 -1.15
C GLU A 391 7.47 -16.95 -1.51
N LYS A 392 7.68 -17.55 -2.66
CA LYS A 392 6.79 -18.59 -3.18
C LYS A 392 7.41 -19.37 -4.35
N PRO A 393 6.84 -20.54 -4.69
CA PRO A 393 7.12 -21.21 -5.95
C PRO A 393 6.80 -20.31 -7.17
N GLY A 394 7.58 -20.47 -8.23
CA GLY A 394 7.36 -19.80 -9.50
C GLY A 394 6.30 -20.50 -10.36
N ARG A 395 6.24 -20.10 -11.64
CA ARG A 395 5.29 -20.67 -12.60
C ARG A 395 5.74 -22.02 -13.17
N LEU A 396 7.05 -22.25 -13.22
CA LEU A 396 7.65 -23.49 -13.72
C LEU A 396 8.01 -24.41 -12.57
N GLU A 397 8.03 -25.70 -12.83
CA GLU A 397 8.46 -26.72 -11.86
C GLU A 397 9.91 -26.44 -11.40
N GLY A 398 10.15 -26.52 -10.09
CA GLY A 398 11.46 -26.22 -9.49
C GLY A 398 11.87 -24.74 -9.49
N GLN A 399 11.02 -23.86 -10.01
CA GLN A 399 11.28 -22.41 -9.99
C GLN A 399 10.83 -21.79 -8.66
N MET A 400 11.67 -20.94 -8.08
CA MET A 400 11.34 -20.12 -6.92
C MET A 400 11.31 -18.66 -7.29
N MET A 401 10.41 -17.91 -6.66
CA MET A 401 10.25 -16.45 -6.84
C MET A 401 10.43 -15.72 -5.51
N GLY A 402 11.06 -14.55 -5.59
CA GLY A 402 11.24 -13.65 -4.46
C GLY A 402 11.40 -12.20 -4.87
N LYS A 403 11.80 -11.38 -3.92
CA LYS A 403 12.09 -9.94 -4.10
C LYS A 403 13.54 -9.65 -3.78
N SER A 404 14.19 -8.87 -4.68
CA SER A 404 15.53 -8.38 -4.43
C SER A 404 15.55 -7.28 -3.36
N ASP A 405 16.75 -6.90 -2.90
CA ASP A 405 16.97 -5.75 -2.03
C ASP A 405 16.31 -4.47 -2.58
N TYR A 406 16.28 -4.32 -3.91
CA TYR A 406 15.68 -3.20 -4.66
C TYR A 406 14.21 -3.39 -5.03
N LEU A 407 13.52 -4.36 -4.44
CA LEU A 407 12.12 -4.71 -4.70
C LEU A 407 11.82 -5.30 -6.10
N HIS A 408 12.85 -5.57 -6.94
CA HIS A 408 12.62 -6.29 -8.20
C HIS A 408 12.08 -7.69 -7.92
N ALA A 409 11.11 -8.14 -8.71
CA ALA A 409 10.72 -9.54 -8.74
C ALA A 409 11.87 -10.34 -9.38
N VAL A 410 12.33 -11.38 -8.69
CA VAL A 410 13.39 -12.27 -9.17
C VAL A 410 12.88 -13.69 -9.18
N HIS A 411 13.15 -14.43 -10.26
CA HIS A 411 12.88 -15.86 -10.33
C HIS A 411 14.18 -16.64 -10.59
N VAL A 412 14.29 -17.78 -9.95
CA VAL A 412 15.43 -18.69 -10.06
C VAL A 412 14.92 -20.08 -10.42
N ALA A 413 15.42 -20.65 -11.51
CA ALA A 413 15.07 -22.00 -11.95
C ALA A 413 15.89 -23.03 -11.16
N ASN A 414 15.27 -24.19 -10.86
CA ASN A 414 15.91 -25.29 -10.13
C ASN A 414 16.59 -24.82 -8.83
N ALA A 415 15.91 -23.93 -8.10
CA ALA A 415 16.42 -23.33 -6.89
C ALA A 415 16.18 -24.27 -5.71
N ASP A 416 17.28 -24.70 -5.09
CA ASP A 416 17.27 -25.45 -3.82
C ASP A 416 17.26 -24.44 -2.65
N VAL A 417 16.13 -23.78 -2.46
CA VAL A 417 15.88 -22.79 -1.41
C VAL A 417 14.45 -22.93 -0.90
N ALA A 418 14.25 -22.63 0.37
CA ALA A 418 12.93 -22.63 0.99
C ALA A 418 12.24 -21.25 0.89
N VAL A 419 10.90 -21.24 1.02
CA VAL A 419 10.15 -20.01 1.25
C VAL A 419 10.60 -19.38 2.57
N GLY A 420 10.93 -18.08 2.56
CA GLY A 420 11.48 -17.34 3.70
C GLY A 420 13.00 -17.34 3.76
N GLU A 421 13.66 -18.05 2.87
CA GLU A 421 15.12 -18.01 2.78
C GLU A 421 15.61 -16.77 2.04
N LEU A 422 16.66 -16.16 2.61
CA LEU A 422 17.39 -15.06 2.01
C LEU A 422 18.68 -15.60 1.40
N ALA A 423 18.83 -15.53 0.08
CA ALA A 423 20.01 -16.01 -0.61
C ALA A 423 20.60 -14.97 -1.57
N ARG A 424 21.90 -15.13 -1.88
CA ARG A 424 22.59 -14.32 -2.89
C ARG A 424 22.30 -14.86 -4.28
N VAL A 425 21.87 -13.99 -5.18
CA VAL A 425 21.48 -14.35 -6.54
C VAL A 425 22.20 -13.45 -7.54
N GLU A 426 22.90 -14.06 -8.47
CA GLU A 426 23.44 -13.38 -9.65
C GLU A 426 22.33 -13.21 -10.69
N ILE A 427 22.09 -11.98 -11.12
CA ILE A 427 21.09 -11.68 -12.16
C ILE A 427 21.71 -12.04 -13.52
N ILE A 428 21.04 -12.90 -14.28
CA ILE A 428 21.53 -13.40 -15.56
C ILE A 428 20.74 -12.87 -16.76
N GLU A 429 19.52 -12.39 -16.53
CA GLU A 429 18.65 -11.87 -17.58
C GLU A 429 17.65 -10.88 -17.02
N SER A 430 17.32 -9.83 -17.79
CA SER A 430 16.25 -8.89 -17.47
C SER A 430 15.03 -9.16 -18.35
N GLY A 431 13.87 -9.37 -17.72
CA GLY A 431 12.58 -9.49 -18.38
C GLY A 431 11.76 -8.21 -18.26
N THR A 432 10.55 -8.19 -18.82
CA THR A 432 9.67 -7.00 -18.78
C THR A 432 9.27 -6.61 -17.36
N ASN A 433 8.96 -7.59 -16.49
CA ASN A 433 8.45 -7.36 -15.15
C ASN A 433 9.22 -8.12 -14.05
N SER A 434 10.28 -8.82 -14.42
CA SER A 434 11.06 -9.63 -13.48
C SER A 434 12.46 -9.88 -14.00
N LEU A 435 13.36 -10.22 -13.10
CA LEU A 435 14.73 -10.61 -13.40
C LEU A 435 14.86 -12.13 -13.26
N ALA A 436 15.63 -12.76 -14.15
CA ALA A 436 16.04 -14.14 -13.97
C ALA A 436 17.41 -14.17 -13.26
N GLY A 437 17.56 -15.08 -12.33
CA GLY A 437 18.78 -15.21 -11.55
C GLY A 437 19.26 -16.64 -11.38
N ARG A 438 20.49 -16.75 -10.86
CA ARG A 438 21.14 -17.99 -10.48
C ARG A 438 21.66 -17.87 -9.05
N LEU A 439 21.44 -18.91 -8.21
CA LEU A 439 22.00 -18.92 -6.86
C LEU A 439 23.54 -18.86 -6.92
N VAL A 440 24.08 -17.97 -6.11
CA VAL A 440 25.54 -17.95 -5.85
C VAL A 440 25.80 -18.91 -4.71
N ARG A 441 26.44 -20.05 -5.01
CA ARG A 441 26.91 -21.00 -3.98
C ARG A 441 28.14 -20.40 -3.34
N GLY A 442 28.12 -20.21 -2.03
CA GLY A 442 29.27 -19.81 -1.21
C GLY A 442 30.31 -20.93 -1.10
#